data_8c88161e7d9f8a37cca0612cc1b00326
#
_entry.id   8c88161e7d9f8a37cca0612cc1b00326
#
_cell.length_a   1.000
_cell.length_b   1.000
_cell.length_c   1.000
_cell.angle_alpha   90.00
_cell.angle_beta   90.00
_cell.angle_gamma   90.00
#
_symmetry.space_group_name_H-M   'P 1'
#
loop_
_entity.id
_entity.type
_entity.pdbx_description
1 polymer ?
#
loop_
_entity_poly.entity_id
_entity_poly.type
_entity_poly.pdbx_seq_one_letter_code
_entity_poly.pdbx_strand_id
1 'polypeptide(L)'
;MEEAALSGDIESLYTLIEKDPGILNDLDEERLSIVKTPLHIAASVDVRTTPDEQKLKYLYFASEIMVLKPSFALKLNPQGFSPLHLALQNGHGKLARRLVDMNKEVVRVKGREGDTPLHLASQKGECDLLAYFLSACPDSIEDVNARDETALHVAVRCQQFDALRMLVGWLKGNTRKGADSLEWSILNWRDVAGNTILHLSVINHNIQVYTLARSCRPRMSIS
;
A
#
# COMPACT_ATOMS: atom_id res chain seq x y z
N MET A 1 22.47 1.40 14.70
CA MET A 1 21.11 1.04 14.25
C MET A 1 20.97 1.01 12.73
N GLU A 2 21.40 2.07 12.03
CA GLU A 2 21.33 2.13 10.55
C GLU A 2 22.13 1.00 9.87
N GLU A 3 23.34 0.73 10.37
CA GLU A 3 24.22 -0.33 9.84
C GLU A 3 23.63 -1.73 10.01
N ALA A 4 23.04 -2.03 11.17
CA ALA A 4 22.32 -3.28 11.41
C ALA A 4 21.10 -3.45 10.48
N ALA A 5 20.39 -2.36 10.21
CA ALA A 5 19.25 -2.36 9.28
C ALA A 5 19.68 -2.54 7.81
N LEU A 6 20.82 -1.96 7.41
CA LEU A 6 21.39 -2.11 6.06
C LEU A 6 21.94 -3.50 5.79
N SER A 7 22.41 -4.21 6.82
CA SER A 7 22.88 -5.60 6.70
C SER A 7 21.79 -6.65 6.96
N GLY A 8 20.66 -6.25 7.58
CA GLY A 8 19.64 -7.16 8.06
C GLY A 8 20.12 -8.03 9.23
N ASP A 9 21.05 -7.51 10.03
CA ASP A 9 21.71 -8.25 11.10
C ASP A 9 20.96 -8.10 12.43
N ILE A 10 20.29 -9.17 12.84
CA ILE A 10 19.51 -9.24 14.07
C ILE A 10 20.42 -9.29 15.32
N GLU A 11 21.58 -9.93 15.23
CA GLU A 11 22.51 -10.00 16.38
C GLU A 11 23.05 -8.61 16.74
N SER A 12 23.43 -7.85 15.70
CA SER A 12 23.81 -6.44 15.90
C SER A 12 22.67 -5.59 16.45
N LEU A 13 21.40 -5.85 16.05
CA LEU A 13 20.23 -5.18 16.60
C LEU A 13 20.13 -5.41 18.11
N TYR A 14 20.17 -6.67 18.54
CA TYR A 14 20.07 -6.99 19.98
C TYR A 14 21.25 -6.45 20.79
N THR A 15 22.47 -6.51 20.25
CA THR A 15 23.65 -5.92 20.88
C THR A 15 23.49 -4.41 21.12
N LEU A 16 22.86 -3.71 20.19
CA LEU A 16 22.58 -2.27 20.33
C LEU A 16 21.50 -2.01 21.38
N ILE A 17 20.46 -2.83 21.43
CA ILE A 17 19.39 -2.73 22.45
C ILE A 17 19.92 -3.05 23.85
N GLU A 18 20.82 -4.02 24.00
CA GLU A 18 21.46 -4.34 25.28
C GLU A 18 22.31 -3.18 25.80
N LYS A 19 23.00 -2.47 24.90
CA LYS A 19 23.81 -1.28 25.27
C LYS A 19 22.96 -0.07 25.61
N ASP A 20 21.84 0.10 24.91
CA ASP A 20 20.91 1.20 25.11
C ASP A 20 19.46 0.71 24.94
N PRO A 21 18.82 0.29 26.05
CA PRO A 21 17.42 -0.20 26.02
C PRO A 21 16.41 0.85 25.55
N GLY A 22 16.75 2.14 25.59
CA GLY A 22 15.91 3.26 25.14
C GLY A 22 15.98 3.53 23.63
N ILE A 23 16.98 3.02 22.92
CA ILE A 23 17.33 3.40 21.54
C ILE A 23 16.14 3.36 20.54
N LEU A 24 15.22 2.41 20.69
CA LEU A 24 14.02 2.34 19.84
C LEU A 24 12.93 3.33 20.29
N ASN A 25 12.90 3.69 21.59
CA ASN A 25 11.95 4.67 22.11
C ASN A 25 12.38 6.08 21.70
N ASP A 26 13.64 6.40 21.75
CA ASP A 26 14.17 7.70 21.34
C ASP A 26 13.82 8.00 19.87
N LEU A 27 13.92 6.99 19.00
CA LEU A 27 13.49 7.08 17.61
C LEU A 27 11.96 7.24 17.44
N ASP A 28 11.17 6.89 18.45
CA ASP A 28 9.71 7.01 18.46
C ASP A 28 9.24 8.31 19.10
N GLU A 29 9.93 8.77 20.13
CA GLU A 29 9.62 9.98 20.89
C GLU A 29 10.01 11.28 20.18
N GLU A 30 10.88 11.22 19.16
CA GLU A 30 11.01 12.35 18.27
C GLU A 30 9.61 12.75 17.79
N ARG A 31 9.08 13.84 18.35
CA ARG A 31 7.74 14.42 18.13
C ARG A 31 7.42 14.70 16.66
N LEU A 32 8.27 14.28 15.77
CA LEU A 32 8.12 14.33 14.33
C LEU A 32 7.49 13.01 13.87
N SER A 33 6.32 13.10 13.31
CA SER A 33 5.68 11.97 12.58
C SER A 33 6.50 11.50 11.36
N ILE A 34 7.66 12.12 11.12
CA ILE A 34 8.53 11.93 9.95
C ILE A 34 9.93 11.55 10.44
N VAL A 35 10.21 10.25 10.52
CA VAL A 35 11.52 9.70 10.96
C VAL A 35 11.93 8.52 10.10
N LYS A 36 13.20 8.49 9.67
CA LYS A 36 13.77 7.31 9.00
C LYS A 36 14.09 6.22 10.04
N THR A 37 13.13 5.33 10.28
CA THR A 37 13.29 4.21 11.21
C THR A 37 14.09 3.06 10.61
N PRO A 38 14.65 2.13 11.41
CA PRO A 38 15.30 0.92 10.92
C PRO A 38 14.41 0.08 9.99
N LEU A 39 13.08 0.11 10.21
CA LEU A 39 12.12 -0.57 9.37
C LEU A 39 12.04 0.04 7.95
N HIS A 40 12.16 1.38 7.83
CA HIS A 40 12.27 2.05 6.53
C HIS A 40 13.53 1.63 5.79
N ILE A 41 14.66 1.50 6.50
CA ILE A 41 15.94 1.09 5.89
C ILE A 41 15.83 -0.32 5.35
N ALA A 42 15.35 -1.27 6.13
CA ALA A 42 15.14 -2.66 5.69
C ALA A 42 14.17 -2.75 4.50
N ALA A 43 13.12 -1.92 4.46
CA ALA A 43 12.15 -1.89 3.35
C ALA A 43 12.68 -1.16 2.10
N SER A 44 13.73 -0.34 2.22
CA SER A 44 14.30 0.42 1.10
C SER A 44 15.29 -0.37 0.23
N VAL A 45 15.69 -1.56 0.65
CA VAL A 45 16.62 -2.40 -0.11
C VAL A 45 15.95 -2.91 -1.38
N ASP A 46 16.61 -2.80 -2.54
CA ASP A 46 16.07 -3.30 -3.81
C ASP A 46 16.26 -4.82 -3.91
N VAL A 47 15.17 -5.58 -3.77
CA VAL A 47 15.21 -7.06 -3.84
C VAL A 47 15.51 -7.61 -5.22
N ARG A 48 15.36 -6.81 -6.28
CA ARG A 48 15.63 -7.27 -7.66
C ARG A 48 17.12 -7.54 -7.88
N THR A 49 17.97 -6.80 -7.15
CA THR A 49 19.43 -6.91 -7.21
C THR A 49 20.03 -7.69 -6.04
N THR A 50 19.23 -8.02 -5.03
CA THR A 50 19.66 -8.66 -3.77
C THR A 50 19.58 -10.18 -3.87
N PRO A 51 20.60 -10.97 -3.44
CA PRO A 51 20.53 -12.42 -3.35
C PRO A 51 19.39 -12.90 -2.43
N ASP A 52 18.80 -14.05 -2.75
CA ASP A 52 17.64 -14.59 -2.03
C ASP A 52 17.92 -14.83 -0.53
N GLU A 53 19.12 -15.27 -0.18
CA GLU A 53 19.53 -15.45 1.21
C GLU A 53 19.48 -14.12 1.99
N GLN A 54 19.92 -13.04 1.37
CA GLN A 54 19.93 -11.72 1.99
C GLN A 54 18.53 -11.11 2.07
N LYS A 55 17.62 -11.44 1.11
CA LYS A 55 16.19 -11.05 1.19
C LYS A 55 15.54 -11.61 2.45
N LEU A 56 15.89 -12.83 2.85
CA LEU A 56 15.37 -13.43 4.07
C LEU A 56 15.87 -12.72 5.32
N LYS A 57 17.14 -12.29 5.34
CA LYS A 57 17.68 -11.51 6.47
C LYS A 57 16.89 -10.22 6.69
N TYR A 58 16.61 -9.47 5.61
CA TYR A 58 15.78 -8.25 5.71
C TYR A 58 14.36 -8.54 6.17
N LEU A 59 13.76 -9.64 5.70
CA LEU A 59 12.42 -10.03 6.12
C LEU A 59 12.37 -10.36 7.62
N TYR A 60 13.34 -11.11 8.12
CA TYR A 60 13.44 -11.44 9.56
C TYR A 60 13.74 -10.20 10.40
N PHE A 61 14.70 -9.38 9.98
CA PHE A 61 15.04 -8.12 10.66
C PHE A 61 13.82 -7.19 10.76
N ALA A 62 13.10 -6.99 9.65
CA ALA A 62 11.89 -6.17 9.64
C ALA A 62 10.79 -6.75 10.54
N SER A 63 10.63 -8.09 10.55
CA SER A 63 9.68 -8.77 11.44
C SER A 63 10.02 -8.56 12.90
N GLU A 64 11.30 -8.63 13.25
CA GLU A 64 11.78 -8.40 14.61
C GLU A 64 11.54 -6.96 15.08
N ILE A 65 11.89 -5.99 14.23
CA ILE A 65 11.59 -4.57 14.50
C ILE A 65 10.09 -4.34 14.69
N MET A 66 9.23 -4.99 13.91
CA MET A 66 7.77 -4.89 14.04
C MET A 66 7.25 -5.46 15.37
N VAL A 67 7.90 -6.49 15.90
CA VAL A 67 7.57 -7.05 17.23
C VAL A 67 8.01 -6.11 18.33
N LEU A 68 9.25 -5.59 18.23
CA LEU A 68 9.83 -4.70 19.23
C LEU A 68 9.18 -3.31 19.24
N LYS A 69 8.84 -2.78 18.07
CA LYS A 69 8.27 -1.43 17.92
C LYS A 69 7.25 -1.36 16.78
N PRO A 70 6.02 -1.83 17.01
CA PRO A 70 4.95 -1.86 15.98
C PRO A 70 4.60 -0.48 15.39
N SER A 71 4.80 0.60 16.17
CA SER A 71 4.53 1.99 15.76
C SER A 71 5.33 2.41 14.53
N PHE A 72 6.52 1.85 14.31
CA PHE A 72 7.37 2.19 13.18
C PHE A 72 6.74 1.87 11.82
N ALA A 73 5.83 0.91 11.76
CA ALA A 73 5.13 0.55 10.53
C ALA A 73 4.20 1.66 9.99
N LEU A 74 3.73 2.54 10.88
CA LEU A 74 2.82 3.63 10.55
C LEU A 74 3.53 4.96 10.31
N LYS A 75 4.82 5.07 10.67
CA LYS A 75 5.58 6.30 10.49
C LYS A 75 5.94 6.55 9.03
N LEU A 76 6.09 7.82 8.68
CA LEU A 76 6.60 8.25 7.39
C LEU A 76 8.08 8.62 7.51
N ASN A 77 8.86 8.33 6.48
CA ASN A 77 10.22 8.84 6.37
C ASN A 77 10.23 10.31 5.89
N PRO A 78 11.38 11.02 5.86
CA PRO A 78 11.47 12.40 5.39
C PRO A 78 10.99 12.63 3.95
N GLN A 79 10.91 11.57 3.13
CA GLN A 79 10.38 11.62 1.78
C GLN A 79 8.85 11.41 1.70
N GLY A 80 8.19 11.16 2.85
CA GLY A 80 6.76 10.93 2.95
C GLY A 80 6.33 9.49 2.63
N PHE A 81 7.19 8.50 2.83
CA PHE A 81 6.86 7.09 2.59
C PHE A 81 6.85 6.28 3.89
N SER A 82 5.84 5.44 4.08
CA SER A 82 5.86 4.41 5.11
C SER A 82 6.71 3.21 4.70
N PRO A 83 7.11 2.32 5.63
CA PRO A 83 7.81 1.08 5.28
C PRO A 83 7.09 0.24 4.23
N LEU A 84 5.75 0.19 4.26
CA LEU A 84 4.97 -0.54 3.26
C LEU A 84 5.08 0.10 1.86
N HIS A 85 5.07 1.45 1.77
CA HIS A 85 5.31 2.14 0.49
C HIS A 85 6.68 1.78 -0.08
N LEU A 86 7.73 1.79 0.75
CA LEU A 86 9.09 1.44 0.33
C LEU A 86 9.20 -0.03 -0.10
N ALA A 87 8.58 -0.94 0.65
CA ALA A 87 8.54 -2.35 0.28
C ALA A 87 7.90 -2.56 -1.10
N LEU A 88 6.79 -1.86 -1.40
CA LEU A 88 6.15 -1.89 -2.72
C LEU A 88 7.05 -1.28 -3.80
N GLN A 89 7.68 -0.13 -3.54
CA GLN A 89 8.57 0.52 -4.52
C GLN A 89 9.73 -0.38 -4.92
N ASN A 90 10.28 -1.14 -3.99
CA ASN A 90 11.47 -1.98 -4.18
C ASN A 90 11.14 -3.45 -4.50
N GLY A 91 9.86 -3.80 -4.70
CA GLY A 91 9.43 -5.14 -5.08
C GLY A 91 9.47 -6.18 -3.95
N HIS A 92 9.53 -5.74 -2.69
CA HIS A 92 9.51 -6.60 -1.51
C HIS A 92 8.12 -7.18 -1.19
N GLY A 93 7.53 -7.93 -2.12
CA GLY A 93 6.17 -8.48 -1.95
C GLY A 93 6.00 -9.33 -0.69
N LYS A 94 7.02 -10.12 -0.30
CA LYS A 94 6.99 -10.91 0.95
C LYS A 94 6.97 -10.02 2.19
N LEU A 95 7.81 -8.97 2.21
CA LEU A 95 7.82 -8.00 3.31
C LEU A 95 6.51 -7.22 3.37
N ALA A 96 5.98 -6.79 2.21
CA ALA A 96 4.69 -6.10 2.14
C ALA A 96 3.57 -6.94 2.79
N ARG A 97 3.47 -8.23 2.46
CA ARG A 97 2.51 -9.14 3.10
C ARG A 97 2.75 -9.25 4.59
N ARG A 98 4.00 -9.43 5.02
CA ARG A 98 4.35 -9.56 6.45
C ARG A 98 3.96 -8.31 7.26
N LEU A 99 4.20 -7.11 6.72
CA LEU A 99 3.80 -5.86 7.36
C LEU A 99 2.28 -5.79 7.57
N VAL A 100 1.50 -6.19 6.57
CA VAL A 100 0.03 -6.22 6.63
C VAL A 100 -0.48 -7.31 7.57
N ASP A 101 0.15 -8.50 7.61
CA ASP A 101 -0.20 -9.57 8.56
C ASP A 101 -0.07 -9.12 10.01
N MET A 102 0.97 -8.33 10.29
CA MET A 102 1.22 -7.84 11.65
C MET A 102 0.35 -6.64 12.03
N ASN A 103 0.05 -5.78 11.07
CA ASN A 103 -0.84 -4.63 11.28
C ASN A 103 -1.54 -4.23 9.97
N LYS A 104 -2.82 -4.57 9.84
CA LYS A 104 -3.62 -4.25 8.63
C LYS A 104 -3.81 -2.75 8.37
N GLU A 105 -3.71 -1.90 9.40
CA GLU A 105 -3.86 -0.44 9.26
C GLU A 105 -2.77 0.19 8.40
N VAL A 106 -1.63 -0.50 8.21
CA VAL A 106 -0.55 -0.01 7.34
C VAL A 106 -1.02 0.17 5.89
N VAL A 107 -2.07 -0.54 5.45
CA VAL A 107 -2.65 -0.43 4.10
C VAL A 107 -3.28 0.94 3.86
N ARG A 108 -3.73 1.62 4.93
CA ARG A 108 -4.42 2.93 4.85
C ARG A 108 -3.52 4.12 5.17
N VAL A 109 -2.25 3.89 5.46
CA VAL A 109 -1.30 4.98 5.71
C VAL A 109 -1.16 5.82 4.46
N LYS A 110 -1.51 7.10 4.56
CA LYS A 110 -1.34 8.07 3.47
C LYS A 110 0.11 8.54 3.41
N GLY A 111 0.77 8.28 2.32
CA GLY A 111 2.13 8.68 2.04
C GLY A 111 2.21 10.01 1.28
N ARG A 112 3.29 10.16 0.51
CA ARG A 112 3.49 11.32 -0.35
C ARG A 112 2.30 11.49 -1.32
N GLU A 113 1.85 12.73 -1.51
CA GLU A 113 0.67 13.08 -2.32
C GLU A 113 -0.63 12.40 -1.83
N GLY A 114 -0.64 11.89 -0.59
CA GLY A 114 -1.80 11.20 -0.03
C GLY A 114 -2.02 9.79 -0.57
N ASP A 115 -1.10 9.28 -1.40
CA ASP A 115 -1.20 7.92 -1.92
C ASP A 115 -1.09 6.91 -0.78
N THR A 116 -2.01 5.95 -0.73
CA THR A 116 -1.93 4.79 0.15
C THR A 116 -1.19 3.64 -0.55
N PRO A 117 -0.75 2.61 0.18
CA PRO A 117 -0.20 1.39 -0.42
C PRO A 117 -1.09 0.78 -1.51
N LEU A 118 -2.43 0.89 -1.38
CA LEU A 118 -3.35 0.41 -2.40
C LEU A 118 -3.23 1.22 -3.72
N HIS A 119 -3.07 2.55 -3.64
CA HIS A 119 -2.82 3.39 -4.81
C HIS A 119 -1.51 3.00 -5.49
N LEU A 120 -0.44 2.80 -4.71
CA LEU A 120 0.87 2.43 -5.24
C LEU A 120 0.87 1.04 -5.89
N ALA A 121 0.19 0.05 -5.29
CA ALA A 121 0.02 -1.28 -5.87
C ALA A 121 -0.80 -1.21 -7.17
N SER A 122 -1.83 -0.34 -7.24
CA SER A 122 -2.59 -0.08 -8.47
C SER A 122 -1.74 0.56 -9.55
N GLN A 123 -0.90 1.53 -9.20
CA GLN A 123 0.04 2.17 -10.12
C GLN A 123 1.01 1.17 -10.75
N LYS A 124 1.44 0.17 -9.99
CA LYS A 124 2.39 -0.87 -10.43
C LYS A 124 1.74 -2.07 -11.11
N GLY A 125 0.42 -2.21 -11.03
CA GLY A 125 -0.29 -3.38 -11.55
C GLY A 125 -0.10 -4.65 -10.73
N GLU A 126 0.23 -4.54 -9.45
CA GLU A 126 0.51 -5.66 -8.53
C GLU A 126 -0.78 -6.34 -8.04
N CYS A 127 -1.46 -7.06 -8.95
CA CYS A 127 -2.78 -7.65 -8.72
C CYS A 127 -2.85 -8.54 -7.46
N ASP A 128 -1.81 -9.35 -7.20
CA ASP A 128 -1.76 -10.23 -6.04
C ASP A 128 -1.71 -9.45 -4.72
N LEU A 129 -1.00 -8.32 -4.69
CA LEU A 129 -0.92 -7.47 -3.51
C LEU A 129 -2.20 -6.66 -3.34
N LEU A 130 -2.84 -6.20 -4.43
CA LEU A 130 -4.14 -5.54 -4.38
C LEU A 130 -5.20 -6.45 -3.76
N ALA A 131 -5.30 -7.70 -4.25
CA ALA A 131 -6.23 -8.68 -3.70
C ALA A 131 -5.97 -8.96 -2.21
N TYR A 132 -4.68 -9.05 -1.85
CA TYR A 132 -4.26 -9.29 -0.48
C TYR A 132 -4.62 -8.10 0.45
N PHE A 133 -4.35 -6.86 0.03
CA PHE A 133 -4.66 -5.66 0.80
C PHE A 133 -6.16 -5.50 1.02
N LEU A 134 -6.95 -5.70 -0.02
CA LEU A 134 -8.42 -5.63 0.07
C LEU A 134 -9.00 -6.77 0.93
N SER A 135 -8.35 -7.93 0.98
CA SER A 135 -8.74 -9.01 1.91
C SER A 135 -8.47 -8.64 3.36
N ALA A 136 -7.31 -8.01 3.64
CA ALA A 136 -6.90 -7.60 4.98
C ALA A 136 -7.65 -6.35 5.48
N CYS A 137 -7.85 -5.36 4.60
CA CYS A 137 -8.48 -4.09 4.89
C CYS A 137 -9.42 -3.67 3.74
N PRO A 138 -10.65 -4.20 3.68
CA PRO A 138 -11.61 -3.91 2.62
C PRO A 138 -11.96 -2.44 2.46
N ASP A 139 -11.99 -1.69 3.55
CA ASP A 139 -12.36 -0.28 3.56
C ASP A 139 -11.30 0.61 2.87
N SER A 140 -10.09 0.06 2.61
CA SER A 140 -9.04 0.77 1.87
C SER A 140 -9.42 1.10 0.42
N ILE A 141 -10.45 0.45 -0.15
CA ILE A 141 -10.97 0.75 -1.49
C ILE A 141 -11.58 2.16 -1.58
N GLU A 142 -12.02 2.71 -0.44
CA GLU A 142 -12.64 4.04 -0.34
C GLU A 142 -11.61 5.16 -0.14
N ASP A 143 -10.35 4.82 0.14
CA ASP A 143 -9.32 5.82 0.37
C ASP A 143 -9.01 6.58 -0.93
N VAL A 144 -8.81 7.89 -0.78
CA VAL A 144 -8.43 8.79 -1.88
C VAL A 144 -7.13 9.52 -1.55
N ASN A 145 -6.38 9.83 -2.60
CA ASN A 145 -5.15 10.62 -2.51
C ASN A 145 -5.44 12.15 -2.52
N ALA A 146 -4.39 12.98 -2.58
CA ALA A 146 -4.52 14.45 -2.61
C ALA A 146 -5.19 15.00 -3.88
N ARG A 147 -5.40 14.16 -4.90
CA ARG A 147 -6.15 14.50 -6.13
C ARG A 147 -7.56 13.96 -6.12
N ASP A 148 -8.06 13.50 -4.97
CA ASP A 148 -9.33 12.77 -4.82
C ASP A 148 -9.43 11.54 -5.75
N GLU A 149 -8.28 10.99 -6.18
CA GLU A 149 -8.24 9.76 -6.96
C GLU A 149 -8.37 8.54 -6.04
N THR A 150 -9.25 7.60 -6.38
CA THR A 150 -9.26 6.25 -5.81
C THR A 150 -8.20 5.37 -6.48
N ALA A 151 -7.92 4.20 -5.92
CA ALA A 151 -7.03 3.21 -6.54
C ALA A 151 -7.42 2.85 -7.98
N LEU A 152 -8.74 2.89 -8.32
CA LEU A 152 -9.23 2.67 -9.68
C LEU A 152 -8.82 3.79 -10.64
N HIS A 153 -8.91 5.05 -10.22
CA HIS A 153 -8.46 6.20 -11.02
C HIS A 153 -6.96 6.07 -11.33
N VAL A 154 -6.15 5.71 -10.34
CA VAL A 154 -4.71 5.51 -10.51
C VAL A 154 -4.44 4.36 -11.49
N ALA A 155 -5.15 3.23 -11.38
CA ALA A 155 -5.01 2.12 -12.32
C ALA A 155 -5.31 2.54 -13.77
N VAL A 156 -6.38 3.33 -13.99
CA VAL A 156 -6.73 3.85 -15.33
C VAL A 156 -5.67 4.82 -15.85
N ARG A 157 -5.24 5.76 -15.02
CA ARG A 157 -4.23 6.77 -15.39
C ARG A 157 -2.88 6.13 -15.74
N CYS A 158 -2.50 5.09 -15.01
CA CYS A 158 -1.25 4.34 -15.23
C CYS A 158 -1.39 3.19 -16.22
N GLN A 159 -2.54 3.03 -16.89
CA GLN A 159 -2.82 2.00 -17.90
C GLN A 159 -2.68 0.57 -17.37
N GLN A 160 -2.91 0.35 -16.08
CA GLN A 160 -2.83 -0.96 -15.42
C GLN A 160 -4.18 -1.69 -15.49
N PHE A 161 -4.47 -2.31 -16.66
CA PHE A 161 -5.79 -2.90 -16.95
C PHE A 161 -6.11 -4.11 -16.09
N ASP A 162 -5.11 -4.93 -15.79
CA ASP A 162 -5.30 -6.11 -14.94
C ASP A 162 -5.61 -5.70 -13.50
N ALA A 163 -4.94 -4.66 -13.00
CA ALA A 163 -5.24 -4.08 -11.69
C ALA A 163 -6.66 -3.50 -11.66
N LEU A 164 -7.06 -2.72 -12.68
CA LEU A 164 -8.42 -2.20 -12.76
C LEU A 164 -9.46 -3.32 -12.80
N ARG A 165 -9.23 -4.36 -13.63
CA ARG A 165 -10.14 -5.52 -13.75
C ARG A 165 -10.27 -6.24 -12.41
N MET A 166 -9.16 -6.42 -11.69
CA MET A 166 -9.17 -7.04 -10.37
C MET A 166 -9.96 -6.19 -9.36
N LEU A 167 -9.72 -4.87 -9.29
CA LEU A 167 -10.43 -3.96 -8.38
C LEU A 167 -11.94 -3.94 -8.65
N VAL A 168 -12.34 -3.83 -9.93
CA VAL A 168 -13.77 -3.89 -10.34
C VAL A 168 -14.36 -5.26 -10.03
N GLY A 169 -13.62 -6.34 -10.28
CA GLY A 169 -14.06 -7.70 -9.96
C GLY A 169 -14.27 -7.89 -8.46
N TRP A 170 -13.39 -7.32 -7.64
CA TRP A 170 -13.52 -7.35 -6.19
C TRP A 170 -14.77 -6.57 -5.71
N LEU A 171 -15.03 -5.38 -6.26
CA LEU A 171 -16.25 -4.60 -5.95
C LEU A 171 -17.51 -5.39 -6.26
N LYS A 172 -17.59 -6.01 -7.46
CA LYS A 172 -18.74 -6.82 -7.90
C LYS A 172 -18.90 -8.12 -7.09
N GLY A 173 -17.82 -8.70 -6.65
CA GLY A 173 -17.82 -9.92 -5.81
C GLY A 173 -18.08 -9.67 -4.34
N ASN A 174 -18.14 -8.40 -3.91
CA ASN A 174 -18.39 -8.04 -2.53
C ASN A 174 -19.86 -8.33 -2.18
N THR A 175 -20.08 -9.18 -1.19
CA THR A 175 -21.42 -9.59 -0.71
C THR A 175 -21.82 -8.94 0.60
N ARG A 176 -21.04 -7.96 1.09
CA ARG A 176 -21.33 -7.25 2.33
C ARG A 176 -22.59 -6.40 2.18
N LYS A 177 -23.28 -6.17 3.31
CA LYS A 177 -24.41 -5.24 3.35
C LYS A 177 -23.97 -3.86 2.85
N GLY A 178 -24.67 -3.34 1.85
CA GLY A 178 -24.30 -2.05 1.21
C GLY A 178 -23.30 -2.15 0.05
N ALA A 179 -22.93 -3.37 -0.39
CA ALA A 179 -21.95 -3.57 -1.47
C ALA A 179 -22.36 -2.89 -2.80
N ASP A 180 -23.66 -2.94 -3.16
CA ASP A 180 -24.16 -2.28 -4.37
C ASP A 180 -24.00 -0.75 -4.31
N SER A 181 -24.24 -0.17 -3.13
CA SER A 181 -24.03 1.26 -2.89
C SER A 181 -22.56 1.63 -2.94
N LEU A 182 -21.68 0.80 -2.39
CA LEU A 182 -20.23 0.98 -2.43
C LEU A 182 -19.71 0.89 -3.87
N GLU A 183 -20.11 -0.15 -4.63
CA GLU A 183 -19.74 -0.31 -6.04
C GLU A 183 -20.13 0.95 -6.84
N TRP A 184 -21.40 1.38 -6.69
CA TRP A 184 -21.89 2.57 -7.39
C TRP A 184 -21.10 3.82 -6.99
N SER A 185 -20.86 4.03 -5.70
CA SER A 185 -20.12 5.18 -5.17
C SER A 185 -18.71 5.24 -5.73
N ILE A 186 -17.96 4.14 -5.67
CA ILE A 186 -16.56 4.08 -6.11
C ILE A 186 -16.45 4.25 -7.63
N LEU A 187 -17.33 3.61 -8.42
CA LEU A 187 -17.29 3.71 -9.88
C LEU A 187 -17.68 5.10 -10.41
N ASN A 188 -18.47 5.87 -9.63
CA ASN A 188 -18.89 7.23 -9.97
C ASN A 188 -18.12 8.30 -9.20
N TRP A 189 -17.11 7.90 -8.39
CA TRP A 189 -16.27 8.86 -7.69
C TRP A 189 -15.60 9.81 -8.68
N ARG A 190 -15.45 11.07 -8.27
CA ARG A 190 -14.86 12.12 -9.10
C ARG A 190 -13.54 12.59 -8.49
N ASP A 191 -12.51 12.67 -9.30
CA ASP A 191 -11.26 13.31 -8.95
C ASP A 191 -11.42 14.84 -8.82
N VAL A 192 -10.38 15.56 -8.40
CA VAL A 192 -10.39 17.03 -8.28
C VAL A 192 -10.73 17.76 -9.59
N ALA A 193 -10.54 17.12 -10.75
CA ALA A 193 -10.90 17.67 -12.06
C ALA A 193 -12.36 17.30 -12.45
N GLY A 194 -13.11 16.61 -11.60
CA GLY A 194 -14.47 16.15 -11.83
C GLY A 194 -14.58 14.89 -12.70
N ASN A 195 -13.46 14.20 -12.97
CA ASN A 195 -13.46 13.01 -13.80
C ASN A 195 -13.80 11.76 -12.99
N THR A 196 -14.61 10.89 -13.53
CA THR A 196 -14.76 9.50 -13.10
C THR A 196 -13.79 8.61 -13.88
N ILE A 197 -13.66 7.35 -13.49
CA ILE A 197 -12.85 6.36 -14.24
C ILE A 197 -13.30 6.23 -15.70
N LEU A 198 -14.60 6.44 -16.01
CA LEU A 198 -15.11 6.46 -17.38
C LEU A 198 -14.61 7.68 -18.17
N HIS A 199 -14.60 8.86 -17.58
CA HIS A 199 -14.04 10.06 -18.20
C HIS A 199 -12.55 9.87 -18.51
N LEU A 200 -11.78 9.36 -17.55
CA LEU A 200 -10.35 9.07 -17.75
C LEU A 200 -10.13 8.00 -18.83
N SER A 201 -11.01 7.02 -18.95
CA SER A 201 -10.89 5.98 -19.99
C SER A 201 -11.03 6.55 -21.41
N VAL A 202 -11.91 7.53 -21.59
CA VAL A 202 -12.10 8.24 -22.86
C VAL A 202 -10.90 9.14 -23.16
N ILE A 203 -10.44 9.90 -22.17
CA ILE A 203 -9.25 10.78 -22.28
C ILE A 203 -8.01 9.98 -22.69
N ASN A 204 -7.83 8.79 -22.13
CA ASN A 204 -6.69 7.92 -22.40
C ASN A 204 -6.90 7.03 -23.66
N HIS A 205 -7.96 7.26 -24.44
CA HIS A 205 -8.33 6.47 -25.65
C HIS A 205 -8.37 4.96 -25.38
N ASN A 206 -8.80 4.54 -24.19
CA ASN A 206 -8.74 3.16 -23.77
C ASN A 206 -10.08 2.43 -23.87
N ILE A 207 -10.29 1.72 -25.00
CA ILE A 207 -11.52 0.97 -25.27
C ILE A 207 -11.74 -0.14 -24.24
N GLN A 208 -10.69 -0.80 -23.74
CA GLN A 208 -10.82 -1.90 -22.79
C GLN A 208 -11.35 -1.41 -21.44
N VAL A 209 -10.82 -0.28 -20.94
CA VAL A 209 -11.31 0.35 -19.71
C VAL A 209 -12.74 0.84 -19.88
N TYR A 210 -13.06 1.46 -21.03
CA TYR A 210 -14.41 1.91 -21.33
C TYR A 210 -15.43 0.76 -21.32
N THR A 211 -15.10 -0.38 -21.96
CA THR A 211 -15.99 -1.54 -21.99
C THR A 211 -16.18 -2.16 -20.61
N LEU A 212 -15.11 -2.25 -19.81
CA LEU A 212 -15.15 -2.77 -18.44
C LEU A 212 -16.02 -1.86 -17.55
N ALA A 213 -15.74 -0.57 -17.53
CA ALA A 213 -16.47 0.39 -16.71
C ALA A 213 -17.94 0.53 -17.12
N ARG A 214 -18.26 0.38 -18.42
CA ARG A 214 -19.65 0.36 -18.91
C ARG A 214 -20.39 -0.90 -18.48
N SER A 215 -19.71 -2.04 -18.33
CA SER A 215 -20.31 -3.29 -17.83
C SER A 215 -20.69 -3.24 -16.35
N CYS A 216 -20.25 -2.22 -15.64
CA CYS A 216 -20.51 -1.96 -14.22
C CYS A 216 -21.76 -1.10 -13.99
N ARG A 217 -22.77 -1.20 -14.84
CA ARG A 217 -24.07 -0.54 -14.55
C ARG A 217 -24.71 -1.23 -13.35
N PRO A 218 -25.12 -0.47 -12.31
CA PRO A 218 -25.89 -1.06 -11.23
C PRO A 218 -27.10 -1.77 -11.83
N ARG A 219 -27.38 -2.98 -11.37
CA ARG A 219 -28.68 -3.58 -11.57
C ARG A 219 -29.65 -2.71 -10.79
N MET A 220 -30.28 -1.75 -11.47
CA MET A 220 -31.45 -1.09 -10.91
C MET A 220 -32.50 -2.19 -10.67
N SER A 221 -32.62 -2.63 -9.44
CA SER A 221 -33.82 -3.35 -8.99
C SER A 221 -34.95 -2.34 -9.04
N ILE A 222 -35.72 -2.41 -10.13
CA ILE A 222 -37.02 -1.76 -10.22
C ILE A 222 -37.89 -2.50 -9.23
N SER A 223 -38.12 -1.90 -8.06
CA SER A 223 -39.17 -2.28 -7.10
C SER A 223 -40.43 -1.52 -7.44
#